data_0fb0a2c68614f80e6e9e97bb70c221e8
#
_entry.id   0fb0a2c68614f80e6e9e97bb70c221e8
#
_cell.length_a   1.000
_cell.length_b   1.000
_cell.length_c   1.000
_cell.angle_alpha   90.00
_cell.angle_beta   90.00
_cell.angle_gamma   90.00
#
_symmetry.space_group_name_H-M   'P 1'
#
loop_
_entity.id
_entity.type
_entity.pdbx_description
1 polymer ?
#
loop_
_entity_poly.entity_id
_entity_poly.type
_entity_poly.pdbx_seq_one_letter_code
_entity_poly.pdbx_strand_id
1 'polypeptide(L)' 'MAKPKTRPYSRYGLQAAELLGLLIHDARTARGLTAAQAAQRADISRGLVHRIERGEMGCSIGAVFELA' A
#
# COMPACT_ATOMS: atom_id res chain seq x y z
N MET A 1 30.77 -7.56 -0.14
CA MET A 1 30.03 -7.74 -1.34
C MET A 1 28.94 -6.68 -1.51
N ALA A 2 28.95 -6.07 -2.62
CA ALA A 2 27.99 -5.02 -2.85
C ALA A 2 26.66 -5.59 -3.29
N LYS A 3 25.62 -5.04 -2.74
CA LYS A 3 24.30 -5.44 -3.12
C LYS A 3 23.71 -4.41 -4.07
N PRO A 4 23.04 -4.84 -5.13
CA PRO A 4 22.45 -3.85 -6.04
C PRO A 4 21.41 -3.03 -5.31
N LYS A 5 21.58 -1.73 -5.35
CA LYS A 5 20.65 -0.85 -4.68
C LYS A 5 19.39 -0.61 -5.44
N THR A 6 19.49 -0.75 -6.74
CA THR A 6 18.37 -0.51 -7.62
C THR A 6 17.78 -1.80 -8.15
N ARG A 7 18.05 -2.87 -7.44
CA ARG A 7 17.52 -4.16 -7.84
C ARG A 7 16.01 -4.08 -7.91
N PRO A 8 15.42 -4.51 -9.03
CA PRO A 8 13.97 -4.50 -9.14
C PRO A 8 13.37 -5.51 -8.17
N TYR A 9 12.17 -5.21 -7.73
CA TYR A 9 11.44 -6.14 -6.89
C TYR A 9 11.11 -7.39 -7.70
N SER A 10 11.07 -8.53 -7.03
CA SER A 10 10.73 -9.78 -7.69
C SER A 10 9.28 -9.75 -8.14
N ARG A 11 8.97 -10.62 -9.10
CA ARG A 11 7.60 -10.77 -9.56
C ARG A 11 6.67 -11.11 -8.41
N TYR A 12 7.13 -11.98 -7.52
CA TYR A 12 6.31 -12.37 -6.37
C TYR A 12 6.08 -11.19 -5.44
N GLY A 13 7.09 -10.36 -5.23
CA GLY A 13 6.94 -9.18 -4.40
C GLY A 13 5.95 -8.19 -4.98
N LEU A 14 6.01 -7.98 -6.30
CA LEU A 14 5.07 -7.09 -6.96
C LEU A 14 3.64 -7.63 -6.89
N GLN A 15 3.47 -8.91 -7.11
CA GLN A 15 2.15 -9.53 -7.04
C GLN A 15 1.60 -9.48 -5.62
N ALA A 16 2.45 -9.68 -4.63
CA ALA A 16 2.02 -9.59 -3.24
C ALA A 16 1.56 -8.17 -2.88
N ALA A 17 2.28 -7.17 -3.36
CA ALA A 17 1.90 -5.79 -3.12
C ALA A 17 0.58 -5.45 -3.79
N GLU A 18 0.36 -5.94 -5.00
CA GLU A 18 -0.90 -5.72 -5.70
C GLU A 18 -2.06 -6.38 -4.98
N LEU A 19 -1.87 -7.60 -4.52
CA LEU A 19 -2.92 -8.30 -3.79
C LEU A 19 -3.24 -7.61 -2.47
N LEU A 20 -2.22 -7.22 -1.74
CA LEU A 20 -2.43 -6.52 -0.48
C LEU A 20 -3.15 -5.20 -0.70
N GLY A 21 -2.76 -4.46 -1.75
CA GLY A 21 -3.43 -3.23 -2.09
C GLY A 21 -4.91 -3.43 -2.42
N LEU A 22 -5.21 -4.49 -3.14
CA LEU A 22 -6.60 -4.81 -3.48
C LEU A 22 -7.39 -5.16 -2.22
N LEU A 23 -6.81 -5.94 -1.32
CA LEU A 23 -7.48 -6.30 -0.08
C LEU A 23 -7.77 -5.07 0.78
N ILE A 24 -6.82 -4.15 0.83
CA ILE A 24 -7.01 -2.90 1.57
C ILE A 24 -8.12 -2.07 0.94
N HIS A 25 -8.11 -1.97 -0.39
CA HIS A 25 -9.15 -1.24 -1.10
C HIS A 25 -10.53 -1.84 -0.82
N ASP A 26 -10.65 -3.16 -0.89
CA ASP A 26 -11.92 -3.83 -0.67
C ASP A 26 -12.40 -3.66 0.78
N ALA A 27 -11.48 -3.77 1.73
CA ALA A 27 -11.83 -3.59 3.13
C ALA A 27 -12.30 -2.16 3.41
N ARG A 28 -11.62 -1.19 2.79
CA ARG A 28 -11.99 0.21 2.96
C ARG A 28 -13.37 0.49 2.39
N THR A 29 -13.63 0.01 1.18
CA THR A 29 -14.92 0.25 0.54
C THR A 29 -16.04 -0.50 1.24
N ALA A 30 -15.76 -1.68 1.76
CA ALA A 30 -16.75 -2.44 2.52
C ALA A 30 -17.18 -1.72 3.79
N ARG A 31 -16.29 -0.90 4.35
CA ARG A 31 -16.60 -0.10 5.54
C ARG A 31 -17.22 1.25 5.19
N GLY A 32 -17.35 1.54 3.91
CA GLY A 32 -17.89 2.82 3.49
C GLY A 32 -16.94 4.00 3.68
N LEU A 33 -15.64 3.73 3.79
CA LEU A 33 -14.66 4.78 4.00
C LEU A 33 -14.13 5.29 2.67
N THR A 34 -14.06 6.62 2.54
CA THR A 34 -13.35 7.22 1.42
C THR A 34 -11.84 7.10 1.65
N ALA A 35 -11.07 7.28 0.57
CA ALA A 35 -9.62 7.29 0.70
C ALA A 35 -9.16 8.39 1.67
N ALA A 36 -9.81 9.54 1.63
CA ALA A 36 -9.47 10.64 2.54
C ALA A 36 -9.74 10.26 3.99
N GLN A 37 -10.84 9.58 4.26
CA GLN A 37 -11.16 9.14 5.62
C GLN A 37 -10.17 8.10 6.11
N ALA A 38 -9.81 7.15 5.24
CA ALA A 38 -8.82 6.13 5.61
C ALA A 38 -7.46 6.76 5.87
N ALA A 39 -7.08 7.74 5.05
CA ALA A 39 -5.82 8.45 5.22
C ALA A 39 -5.78 9.16 6.57
N GLN A 40 -6.87 9.80 6.94
CA GLN A 40 -6.95 10.50 8.21
C GLN A 40 -6.81 9.55 9.38
N ARG A 41 -7.45 8.40 9.31
CA ARG A 41 -7.37 7.41 10.37
C ARG A 41 -5.97 6.83 10.53
N ALA A 42 -5.28 6.64 9.42
CA ALA A 42 -3.93 6.06 9.43
C ALA A 42 -2.84 7.13 9.57
N ASP A 43 -3.22 8.39 9.58
CA ASP A 43 -2.29 9.52 9.68
C ASP A 43 -1.29 9.52 8.52
N ILE A 44 -1.80 9.32 7.33
CA ILE A 44 -1.00 9.35 6.10
C ILE A 44 -1.75 10.19 5.08
N SER A 45 -1.08 10.49 3.95
CA SER A 45 -1.72 11.27 2.91
C SER A 45 -2.70 10.43 2.10
N ARG A 46 -3.70 11.09 1.52
CA ARG A 46 -4.63 10.42 0.63
C ARG A 46 -3.91 9.84 -0.58
N GLY A 47 -2.90 10.56 -1.09
CA GLY A 47 -2.12 10.05 -2.20
C GLY A 47 -1.41 8.76 -1.87
N LEU A 48 -0.93 8.63 -0.63
CA LEU A 48 -0.28 7.40 -0.20
C LEU A 48 -1.27 6.25 -0.13
N VAL A 49 -2.50 6.50 0.31
CA VAL A 49 -3.55 5.47 0.31
C VAL A 49 -3.74 4.94 -1.11
N HIS A 50 -3.87 5.84 -2.09
CA HIS A 50 -4.06 5.43 -3.48
C HIS A 50 -2.87 4.61 -3.99
N ARG A 51 -1.65 5.02 -3.64
CA ARG A 51 -0.46 4.31 -4.08
C ARG A 51 -0.40 2.91 -3.49
N ILE A 52 -0.74 2.77 -2.22
CA ILE A 52 -0.78 1.46 -1.57
C ILE A 52 -1.83 0.57 -2.21
N GLU A 53 -3.01 1.12 -2.48
CA GLU A 53 -4.10 0.34 -3.06
C GLU A 53 -3.82 -0.06 -4.50
N ARG A 54 -2.95 0.69 -5.20
CA ARG A 54 -2.51 0.31 -6.53
C ARG A 54 -1.39 -0.71 -6.53
N GLY A 55 -0.90 -1.07 -5.34
CA GLY A 55 0.17 -2.06 -5.24
C GLY A 55 1.53 -1.51 -5.57
N GLU A 56 1.75 -0.19 -5.44
CA GLU A 56 3.06 0.38 -5.72
C GLU A 56 4.06 -0.06 -4.67
N MET A 57 5.17 -0.59 -5.15
CA MET A 57 6.28 -0.89 -4.28
C MET A 57 6.94 0.42 -3.86
N GLY A 58 7.63 0.38 -2.73
CA GLY A 58 8.27 1.57 -2.21
C GLY A 58 7.44 2.32 -1.22
N CYS A 59 6.19 1.91 -1.00
CA CYS A 59 5.40 2.47 0.08
C CYS A 59 5.93 1.98 1.41
N SER A 60 5.77 2.81 2.43
CA SER A 60 6.23 2.47 3.76
C SER A 60 5.44 1.27 4.31
N ILE A 61 6.17 0.29 4.82
CA ILE A 61 5.55 -0.85 5.47
C ILE A 61 4.68 -0.38 6.65
N GLY A 62 5.15 0.62 7.38
CA GLY A 62 4.39 1.17 8.48
C GLY A 62 3.05 1.73 8.04
N ALA A 63 3.04 2.45 6.92
CA ALA A 63 1.81 3.02 6.39
C ALA A 63 0.84 1.91 5.97
N VAL A 64 1.35 0.84 5.38
CA VAL A 64 0.51 -0.29 4.98
C VAL A 64 -0.16 -0.92 6.21
N PHE A 65 0.59 -1.11 7.27
CA PHE A 65 0.04 -1.68 8.50
C PHE A 65 -0.99 -0.77 9.15
N GLU A 66 -0.80 0.54 9.06
CA GLU A 66 -1.79 1.48 9.60
C GLU A 66 -3.10 1.39 8.84
N LEU A 67 -3.06 1.14 7.54
CA LEU A 67 -4.26 0.98 6.75
C LEU A 67 -4.92 -0.37 6.96
N ALA A 68 -4.11 -1.40 7.17
CA ALA A 68 -4.65 -2.73 7.36
C ALA A 68 -5.33 -2.83 8.72
#